data_2eb6c9eab187ddd87903c572f502fb65
#
_entry.id   2eb6c9eab187ddd87903c572f502fb65
#
_cell.length_a   1.000
_cell.length_b   1.000
_cell.length_c   1.000
_cell.angle_alpha   90.00
_cell.angle_beta   90.00
_cell.angle_gamma   90.00
#
_symmetry.space_group_name_H-M   'P 1'
#
loop_
_entity.id
_entity.type
_entity.pdbx_description
1 polymer ?
#
loop_
_entity_poly.entity_id
_entity_poly.type
_entity_poly.pdbx_seq_one_letter_code
_entity_poly.pdbx_strand_id
1 'polypeptide(L)'
;MSKERLLLVGAGGFGRMVAEQAMLQYNCAFADDGQLVGTEICGIPVVGCLADLPELRKEYGLLVVGIGNNRFRAQVYEKAKALGYAFPNIIAPSAYISPYAELGCGCVVLQNACIQNGASVGDGVLLNAGTEVHCDAAVGNCALIYTNSVIRTGATVGNFTRIGSNCSICNNATVPDGADIPDCTAVH
;
A
#
# COMPACT_ATOMS: atom_id res chain seq x y z
N MET A 1 -26.06 6.85 -2.71
CA MET A 1 -25.72 5.64 -1.92
C MET A 1 -24.68 6.06 -0.88
N SER A 2 -24.82 5.60 0.37
CA SER A 2 -23.80 5.86 1.39
C SER A 2 -22.51 5.09 1.03
N LYS A 3 -21.34 5.74 1.17
CA LYS A 3 -20.05 5.08 0.97
C LYS A 3 -19.87 3.98 2.01
N GLU A 4 -19.21 2.87 1.63
CA GLU A 4 -18.82 1.83 2.56
C GLU A 4 -17.81 2.33 3.59
N ARG A 5 -17.82 1.73 4.78
CA ARG A 5 -16.90 2.10 5.86
C ARG A 5 -15.57 1.38 5.69
N LEU A 6 -14.49 2.15 5.75
CA LEU A 6 -13.11 1.68 5.64
C LEU A 6 -12.31 2.07 6.88
N LEU A 7 -11.65 1.10 7.49
CA LEU A 7 -10.70 1.33 8.57
C LEU A 7 -9.29 1.49 7.98
N LEU A 8 -8.65 2.62 8.27
CA LEU A 8 -7.26 2.90 7.90
C LEU A 8 -6.38 2.67 9.13
N VAL A 9 -5.49 1.69 9.07
CA VAL A 9 -4.54 1.42 10.14
C VAL A 9 -3.27 2.24 9.91
N GLY A 10 -2.96 3.12 10.88
CA GLY A 10 -1.87 4.08 10.81
C GLY A 10 -2.32 5.46 10.34
N ALA A 11 -2.16 6.48 11.22
CA ALA A 11 -2.52 7.88 10.99
C ALA A 11 -1.29 8.80 10.81
N GLY A 12 -0.11 8.21 10.63
CA GLY A 12 1.14 8.92 10.31
C GLY A 12 1.14 9.52 8.90
N GLY A 13 2.28 10.07 8.47
CA GLY A 13 2.39 10.73 7.17
C GLY A 13 1.93 9.86 5.99
N PHE A 14 2.31 8.58 5.98
CA PHE A 14 1.90 7.64 4.94
C PHE A 14 0.40 7.34 5.00
N GLY A 15 -0.14 7.06 6.19
CA GLY A 15 -1.57 6.82 6.37
C GLY A 15 -2.45 7.98 5.94
N ARG A 16 -2.00 9.22 6.14
CA ARG A 16 -2.71 10.41 5.66
C ARG A 16 -2.75 10.51 4.13
N MET A 17 -1.65 10.19 3.45
CA MET A 17 -1.65 10.11 1.97
C MET A 17 -2.62 9.05 1.44
N VAL A 18 -2.64 7.88 2.09
CA VAL A 18 -3.62 6.82 1.75
C VAL A 18 -5.05 7.29 1.98
N ALA A 19 -5.29 7.97 3.11
CA ALA A 19 -6.61 8.48 3.47
C ALA A 19 -7.17 9.47 2.44
N GLU A 20 -6.35 10.38 1.93
CA GLU A 20 -6.74 11.34 0.88
C GLU A 20 -7.32 10.65 -0.36
N GLN A 21 -6.77 9.50 -0.75
CA GLN A 21 -7.28 8.72 -1.87
C GLN A 21 -8.51 7.89 -1.48
N ALA A 22 -8.47 7.27 -0.30
CA ALA A 22 -9.54 6.42 0.19
C ALA A 22 -10.86 7.19 0.40
N MET A 23 -10.79 8.43 0.87
CA MET A 23 -11.97 9.31 1.08
C MET A 23 -12.77 9.57 -0.19
N LEU A 24 -12.20 9.42 -1.37
CA LEU A 24 -12.91 9.57 -2.63
C LEU A 24 -14.01 8.52 -2.77
N GLN A 25 -13.81 7.31 -2.24
CA GLN A 25 -14.69 6.15 -2.41
C GLN A 25 -15.34 5.67 -1.11
N TYR A 26 -14.67 5.86 0.04
CA TYR A 26 -15.05 5.28 1.32
C TYR A 26 -15.38 6.34 2.38
N ASN A 27 -16.11 5.91 3.40
CA ASN A 27 -16.27 6.64 4.66
C ASN A 27 -15.19 6.11 5.62
N CYS A 28 -14.14 6.91 5.83
CA CYS A 28 -12.91 6.48 6.48
C CYS A 28 -12.91 6.76 7.99
N ALA A 29 -12.26 5.88 8.76
CA ALA A 29 -11.83 6.10 10.13
C ALA A 29 -10.42 5.57 10.33
N PHE A 30 -9.66 6.14 11.27
CA PHE A 30 -8.33 5.67 11.65
C PHE A 30 -8.35 4.74 12.86
N ALA A 31 -7.46 3.73 12.84
CA ALA A 31 -6.99 3.02 14.02
C ALA A 31 -5.48 3.25 14.14
N ASP A 32 -5.02 3.80 15.26
CA ASP A 32 -3.61 4.17 15.45
C ASP A 32 -3.22 4.15 16.94
N ASP A 33 -2.09 3.51 17.27
CA ASP A 33 -1.64 3.34 18.66
C ASP A 33 -1.05 4.61 19.25
N GLY A 34 -0.66 5.57 18.41
CA GLY A 34 -0.05 6.85 18.85
C GLY A 34 -1.03 8.02 18.91
N GLN A 35 -2.30 7.80 18.59
CA GLN A 35 -3.32 8.86 18.53
C GLN A 35 -4.43 8.60 19.57
N LEU A 36 -4.97 9.67 20.13
CA LEU A 36 -6.09 9.56 21.07
C LEU A 36 -7.41 9.30 20.31
N VAL A 37 -8.18 8.32 20.79
CA VAL A 37 -9.53 8.06 20.29
C VAL A 37 -10.42 9.30 20.44
N GLY A 38 -11.17 9.60 19.37
CA GLY A 38 -12.01 10.80 19.30
C GLY A 38 -11.31 12.03 18.72
N THR A 39 -9.99 11.98 18.46
CA THR A 39 -9.33 13.04 17.70
C THR A 39 -9.66 12.93 16.21
N GLU A 40 -9.54 14.04 15.49
CA GLU A 40 -9.68 14.07 14.04
C GLU A 40 -8.34 14.38 13.37
N ILE A 41 -8.01 13.61 12.34
CA ILE A 41 -6.81 13.81 11.51
C ILE A 41 -7.27 13.95 10.06
N CYS A 42 -7.02 15.10 9.45
CA CYS A 42 -7.52 15.44 8.11
C CYS A 42 -9.05 15.30 7.97
N GLY A 43 -9.81 15.60 9.03
CA GLY A 43 -11.26 15.43 9.06
C GLY A 43 -11.76 13.99 9.18
N ILE A 44 -10.86 13.04 9.51
CA ILE A 44 -11.17 11.61 9.70
C ILE A 44 -11.01 11.27 11.18
N PRO A 45 -12.03 10.67 11.83
CA PRO A 45 -11.96 10.34 13.23
C PRO A 45 -11.01 9.17 13.51
N VAL A 46 -10.29 9.24 14.63
CA VAL A 46 -9.59 8.10 15.23
C VAL A 46 -10.57 7.36 16.12
N VAL A 47 -10.84 6.09 15.80
CA VAL A 47 -11.89 5.30 16.47
C VAL A 47 -11.34 4.19 17.38
N GLY A 48 -10.04 3.97 17.38
CA GLY A 48 -9.39 2.95 18.21
C GLY A 48 -7.92 2.77 17.88
N CYS A 49 -7.33 1.76 18.48
CA CYS A 49 -5.95 1.31 18.26
C CYS A 49 -5.90 -0.09 17.66
N LEU A 50 -4.70 -0.65 17.45
CA LEU A 50 -4.54 -2.01 16.88
C LEU A 50 -5.09 -3.12 17.79
N ALA A 51 -5.18 -2.88 19.10
CA ALA A 51 -5.79 -3.83 20.03
C ALA A 51 -7.30 -3.93 19.84
N ASP A 52 -7.95 -2.86 19.37
CA ASP A 52 -9.40 -2.77 19.18
C ASP A 52 -9.88 -3.38 17.86
N LEU A 53 -9.00 -3.87 16.99
CA LEU A 53 -9.38 -4.46 15.70
C LEU A 53 -10.48 -5.54 15.79
N PRO A 54 -10.51 -6.45 16.80
CA PRO A 54 -11.59 -7.42 16.94
C PRO A 54 -12.96 -6.78 17.13
N GLU A 55 -13.03 -5.69 17.89
CA GLU A 55 -14.29 -4.97 18.14
C GLU A 55 -14.67 -4.10 16.93
N LEU A 56 -13.71 -3.36 16.39
CA LEU A 56 -13.89 -2.51 15.21
C LEU A 56 -14.33 -3.30 13.97
N ARG A 57 -14.00 -4.60 13.90
CA ARG A 57 -14.45 -5.49 12.81
C ARG A 57 -15.98 -5.57 12.70
N LYS A 58 -16.71 -5.37 13.79
CA LYS A 58 -18.18 -5.38 13.77
C LYS A 58 -18.78 -4.22 12.99
N GLU A 59 -18.05 -3.12 12.91
CA GLU A 59 -18.48 -1.88 12.27
C GLU A 59 -17.80 -1.65 10.91
N TYR A 60 -16.52 -2.06 10.79
CA TYR A 60 -15.69 -1.89 9.60
C TYR A 60 -15.38 -3.24 8.97
N GLY A 61 -15.99 -3.53 7.82
CA GLY A 61 -15.72 -4.77 7.06
C GLY A 61 -14.43 -4.70 6.25
N LEU A 62 -14.02 -3.48 5.88
CA LEU A 62 -12.88 -3.19 5.02
C LEU A 62 -11.73 -2.56 5.82
N LEU A 63 -10.50 -2.94 5.48
CA LEU A 63 -9.31 -2.42 6.12
C LEU A 63 -8.17 -2.21 5.11
N VAL A 64 -7.44 -1.10 5.26
CA VAL A 64 -6.18 -0.83 4.56
C VAL A 64 -5.12 -0.40 5.56
N VAL A 65 -3.87 -0.80 5.33
CA VAL A 65 -2.74 -0.49 6.22
C VAL A 65 -1.87 0.58 5.61
N GLY A 66 -1.90 1.78 6.17
CA GLY A 66 -1.11 2.95 5.76
C GLY A 66 0.19 3.09 6.58
N ILE A 67 0.96 2.01 6.73
CA ILE A 67 2.19 1.97 7.53
C ILE A 67 3.39 1.69 6.64
N GLY A 68 4.41 2.56 6.70
CA GLY A 68 5.60 2.46 5.85
C GLY A 68 6.56 1.32 6.23
N ASN A 69 6.56 0.85 7.49
CA ASN A 69 7.38 -0.31 7.87
C ASN A 69 6.79 -1.60 7.27
N ASN A 70 7.49 -2.19 6.32
CA ASN A 70 7.01 -3.31 5.52
C ASN A 70 6.68 -4.55 6.35
N ARG A 71 7.55 -4.92 7.30
CA ARG A 71 7.34 -6.09 8.16
C ARG A 71 6.20 -5.87 9.15
N PHE A 72 6.13 -4.70 9.74
CA PHE A 72 5.03 -4.36 10.65
C PHE A 72 3.69 -4.27 9.89
N ARG A 73 3.70 -3.71 8.68
CA ARG A 73 2.52 -3.70 7.79
C ARG A 73 2.02 -5.13 7.53
N ALA A 74 2.92 -6.06 7.21
CA ALA A 74 2.58 -7.47 7.01
C ALA A 74 1.96 -8.12 8.26
N GLN A 75 2.52 -7.86 9.45
CA GLN A 75 1.96 -8.37 10.70
C GLN A 75 0.53 -7.86 10.94
N VAL A 76 0.28 -6.59 10.65
CA VAL A 76 -1.07 -6.01 10.77
C VAL A 76 -2.02 -6.66 9.76
N TYR A 77 -1.58 -6.89 8.52
CA TYR A 77 -2.37 -7.61 7.51
C TYR A 77 -2.76 -9.01 7.98
N GLU A 78 -1.81 -9.81 8.45
CA GLU A 78 -2.08 -11.17 8.90
C GLU A 78 -3.06 -11.18 10.09
N LYS A 79 -2.86 -10.27 11.06
CA LYS A 79 -3.80 -10.12 12.18
C LYS A 79 -5.21 -9.75 11.71
N ALA A 80 -5.33 -8.78 10.81
CA ALA A 80 -6.64 -8.34 10.29
C ALA A 80 -7.30 -9.42 9.43
N LYS A 81 -6.52 -10.17 8.63
CA LYS A 81 -6.99 -11.30 7.83
C LYS A 81 -7.58 -12.41 8.71
N ALA A 82 -6.91 -12.75 9.81
CA ALA A 82 -7.43 -13.72 10.79
C ALA A 82 -8.73 -13.26 11.45
N LEU A 83 -8.97 -11.95 11.54
CA LEU A 83 -10.22 -11.36 12.05
C LEU A 83 -11.32 -11.24 10.97
N GLY A 84 -11.04 -11.62 9.73
CA GLY A 84 -11.99 -11.61 8.62
C GLY A 84 -12.24 -10.27 7.96
N TYR A 85 -11.30 -9.31 8.07
CA TYR A 85 -11.34 -8.09 7.26
C TYR A 85 -11.13 -8.39 5.78
N ALA A 86 -11.76 -7.62 4.90
CA ALA A 86 -11.45 -7.57 3.48
C ALA A 86 -10.53 -6.37 3.18
N PHE A 87 -9.68 -6.52 2.17
CA PHE A 87 -8.62 -5.56 1.86
C PHE A 87 -8.83 -4.95 0.46
N PRO A 88 -9.55 -3.83 0.34
CA PRO A 88 -9.68 -3.15 -0.94
C PRO A 88 -8.36 -2.52 -1.36
N ASN A 89 -8.16 -2.38 -2.66
CA ASN A 89 -7.06 -1.60 -3.23
C ASN A 89 -7.44 -0.12 -3.23
N ILE A 90 -6.53 0.74 -2.80
CA ILE A 90 -6.68 2.21 -2.86
C ILE A 90 -5.87 2.70 -4.05
N ILE A 91 -6.56 3.10 -5.10
CA ILE A 91 -5.96 3.49 -6.38
C ILE A 91 -6.30 4.94 -6.65
N ALA A 92 -5.27 5.78 -6.82
CA ALA A 92 -5.45 7.17 -7.18
C ALA A 92 -6.07 7.30 -8.58
N PRO A 93 -6.98 8.24 -8.82
CA PRO A 93 -7.64 8.41 -10.12
C PRO A 93 -6.69 8.65 -11.30
N SER A 94 -5.48 9.18 -11.03
CA SER A 94 -4.46 9.42 -12.05
C SER A 94 -3.48 8.26 -12.23
N ALA A 95 -3.62 7.16 -11.47
CA ALA A 95 -2.82 5.97 -11.67
C ALA A 95 -3.34 5.17 -12.88
N TYR A 96 -2.42 4.53 -13.60
CA TYR A 96 -2.76 3.62 -14.68
C TYR A 96 -2.43 2.18 -14.28
N ILE A 97 -3.40 1.29 -14.43
CA ILE A 97 -3.20 -0.15 -14.24
C ILE A 97 -3.68 -0.84 -15.51
N SER A 98 -2.77 -1.55 -16.17
CA SER A 98 -3.11 -2.34 -17.35
C SER A 98 -4.19 -3.38 -17.00
N PRO A 99 -5.20 -3.59 -17.87
CA PRO A 99 -6.19 -4.66 -17.66
C PRO A 99 -5.57 -6.08 -17.73
N TYR A 100 -4.31 -6.18 -18.14
CA TYR A 100 -3.55 -7.43 -18.23
C TYR A 100 -2.49 -7.54 -17.11
N ALA A 101 -2.46 -6.62 -16.16
CA ALA A 101 -1.63 -6.71 -14.97
C ALA A 101 -2.38 -7.45 -13.86
N GLU A 102 -1.62 -8.13 -13.00
CA GLU A 102 -2.15 -8.76 -11.80
C GLU A 102 -1.86 -7.87 -10.58
N LEU A 103 -2.90 -7.54 -9.83
CA LEU A 103 -2.79 -6.75 -8.61
C LEU A 103 -3.41 -7.51 -7.45
N GLY A 104 -2.62 -7.76 -6.41
CA GLY A 104 -3.06 -8.37 -5.17
C GLY A 104 -4.04 -7.51 -4.37
N CYS A 105 -4.33 -7.90 -3.14
CA CYS A 105 -5.27 -7.23 -2.26
C CYS A 105 -4.59 -6.20 -1.36
N GLY A 106 -5.32 -5.14 -0.99
CA GLY A 106 -4.86 -4.14 -0.03
C GLY A 106 -3.68 -3.29 -0.51
N CYS A 107 -3.47 -3.21 -1.81
CA CYS A 107 -2.45 -2.36 -2.39
C CYS A 107 -2.85 -0.89 -2.36
N VAL A 108 -1.85 -0.03 -2.25
CA VAL A 108 -2.00 1.41 -2.43
C VAL A 108 -1.20 1.83 -3.66
N VAL A 109 -1.87 2.40 -4.64
CA VAL A 109 -1.28 2.89 -5.88
C VAL A 109 -1.55 4.39 -5.97
N LEU A 110 -0.52 5.19 -5.73
CA LEU A 110 -0.66 6.64 -5.63
C LEU A 110 -0.60 7.32 -7.01
N GLN A 111 -0.69 8.65 -7.01
CA GLN A 111 -0.85 9.47 -8.20
C GLN A 111 0.23 9.20 -9.26
N ASN A 112 -0.21 9.10 -10.51
CA ASN A 112 0.64 8.90 -11.69
C ASN A 112 1.52 7.64 -11.64
N ALA A 113 1.24 6.70 -10.73
CA ALA A 113 1.87 5.40 -10.79
C ALA A 113 1.33 4.60 -11.98
N CYS A 114 2.18 3.78 -12.59
CA CYS A 114 1.85 3.02 -13.79
C CYS A 114 2.22 1.55 -13.59
N ILE A 115 1.26 0.64 -13.81
CA ILE A 115 1.47 -0.81 -13.82
C ILE A 115 1.15 -1.30 -15.23
N GLN A 116 2.17 -1.81 -15.93
CA GLN A 116 2.08 -2.17 -17.35
C GLN A 116 1.60 -3.61 -17.56
N ASN A 117 1.41 -3.97 -18.83
CA ASN A 117 0.94 -5.28 -19.25
C ASN A 117 1.85 -6.41 -18.74
N GLY A 118 1.25 -7.50 -18.24
CA GLY A 118 1.96 -8.66 -17.72
C GLY A 118 2.66 -8.45 -16.39
N ALA A 119 2.67 -7.23 -15.85
CA ALA A 119 3.25 -6.97 -14.52
C ALA A 119 2.41 -7.62 -13.42
N SER A 120 3.08 -8.11 -12.37
CA SER A 120 2.44 -8.68 -11.19
C SER A 120 2.84 -7.94 -9.93
N VAL A 121 1.85 -7.57 -9.12
CA VAL A 121 2.04 -6.85 -7.85
C VAL A 121 1.35 -7.63 -6.75
N GLY A 122 2.07 -8.03 -5.73
CA GLY A 122 1.58 -8.84 -4.61
C GLY A 122 0.68 -8.07 -3.63
N ASP A 123 0.27 -8.74 -2.56
CA ASP A 123 -0.61 -8.18 -1.54
C ASP A 123 0.08 -7.09 -0.70
N GLY A 124 -0.67 -6.07 -0.31
CA GLY A 124 -0.22 -5.02 0.61
C GLY A 124 0.94 -4.16 0.11
N VAL A 125 1.17 -4.13 -1.19
CA VAL A 125 2.22 -3.31 -1.82
C VAL A 125 1.82 -1.85 -1.80
N LEU A 126 2.82 -0.98 -1.55
CA LEU A 126 2.67 0.46 -1.62
C LEU A 126 3.50 1.00 -2.78
N LEU A 127 2.84 1.49 -3.83
CA LEU A 127 3.46 2.19 -4.95
C LEU A 127 3.23 3.70 -4.78
N ASN A 128 4.30 4.43 -4.49
CA ASN A 128 4.26 5.87 -4.33
C ASN A 128 4.07 6.59 -5.66
N ALA A 129 3.84 7.90 -5.59
CA ALA A 129 3.55 8.72 -6.76
C ALA A 129 4.64 8.60 -7.85
N GLY A 130 4.21 8.46 -9.10
CA GLY A 130 5.11 8.37 -10.25
C GLY A 130 5.93 7.07 -10.34
N THR A 131 5.59 6.05 -9.55
CA THR A 131 6.25 4.72 -9.65
C THR A 131 5.81 4.02 -10.92
N GLU A 132 6.77 3.37 -11.61
CA GLU A 132 6.47 2.57 -12.78
C GLU A 132 6.86 1.10 -12.57
N VAL A 133 5.93 0.19 -12.84
CA VAL A 133 6.16 -1.26 -12.91
C VAL A 133 5.94 -1.67 -14.36
N HIS A 134 7.05 -1.95 -15.08
CA HIS A 134 7.04 -2.21 -16.51
C HIS A 134 6.54 -3.63 -16.84
N CYS A 135 6.41 -3.91 -18.14
CA CYS A 135 5.91 -5.19 -18.64
C CYS A 135 6.65 -6.37 -18.01
N ASP A 136 5.88 -7.39 -17.61
CA ASP A 136 6.39 -8.65 -17.06
C ASP A 136 7.26 -8.51 -15.79
N ALA A 137 7.30 -7.32 -15.18
CA ALA A 137 7.99 -7.12 -13.92
C ALA A 137 7.13 -7.64 -12.73
N ALA A 138 7.81 -8.12 -11.68
CA ALA A 138 7.15 -8.66 -10.50
C ALA A 138 7.55 -7.91 -9.23
N VAL A 139 6.54 -7.55 -8.42
CA VAL A 139 6.75 -6.90 -7.10
C VAL A 139 6.11 -7.78 -6.02
N GLY A 140 6.92 -8.25 -5.09
CA GLY A 140 6.51 -9.15 -4.01
C GLY A 140 5.65 -8.48 -2.94
N ASN A 141 5.08 -9.32 -2.06
CA ASN A 141 4.13 -8.88 -1.03
C ASN A 141 4.74 -7.86 -0.07
N CYS A 142 3.93 -6.90 0.34
CA CYS A 142 4.30 -5.86 1.30
C CYS A 142 5.58 -5.09 0.92
N ALA A 143 5.94 -5.02 -0.35
CA ALA A 143 6.99 -4.13 -0.81
C ALA A 143 6.54 -2.66 -0.75
N LEU A 144 7.49 -1.76 -0.62
CA LEU A 144 7.29 -0.31 -0.66
C LEU A 144 8.22 0.30 -1.69
N ILE A 145 7.65 0.85 -2.74
CA ILE A 145 8.38 1.51 -3.82
C ILE A 145 8.14 3.01 -3.70
N TYR A 146 9.20 3.76 -3.44
CA TYR A 146 9.12 5.21 -3.28
C TYR A 146 9.05 5.94 -4.63
N THR A 147 8.74 7.23 -4.52
CA THR A 147 8.41 8.16 -5.62
C THR A 147 9.38 8.08 -6.80
N ASN A 148 8.83 8.06 -8.02
CA ASN A 148 9.55 8.09 -9.30
C ASN A 148 10.54 6.94 -9.52
N SER A 149 10.39 5.83 -8.82
CA SER A 149 11.22 4.65 -9.04
C SER A 149 10.60 3.74 -10.10
N VAL A 150 11.46 3.11 -10.89
CA VAL A 150 11.08 2.29 -12.04
C VAL A 150 11.55 0.85 -11.86
N ILE A 151 10.61 -0.09 -11.87
CA ILE A 151 10.88 -1.52 -11.91
C ILE A 151 10.77 -1.92 -13.38
N ARG A 152 11.91 -2.13 -14.04
CA ARG A 152 11.96 -2.28 -15.49
C ARG A 152 11.55 -3.69 -15.94
N THR A 153 11.35 -3.84 -17.24
CA THR A 153 10.84 -5.06 -17.87
C THR A 153 11.51 -6.32 -17.36
N GLY A 154 10.71 -7.29 -16.92
CA GLY A 154 11.15 -8.59 -16.42
C GLY A 154 11.90 -8.55 -15.08
N ALA A 155 12.06 -7.38 -14.44
CA ALA A 155 12.71 -7.27 -13.15
C ALA A 155 11.83 -7.85 -12.03
N THR A 156 12.48 -8.39 -10.99
CA THR A 156 11.80 -8.97 -9.84
C THR A 156 12.23 -8.26 -8.55
N VAL A 157 11.25 -7.75 -7.81
CA VAL A 157 11.45 -7.17 -6.46
C VAL A 157 10.85 -8.13 -5.44
N GLY A 158 11.63 -8.58 -4.48
CA GLY A 158 11.23 -9.53 -3.45
C GLY A 158 10.23 -8.97 -2.44
N ASN A 159 9.70 -9.84 -1.58
CA ASN A 159 8.76 -9.50 -0.52
C ASN A 159 9.41 -8.56 0.51
N PHE A 160 8.62 -7.67 1.11
CA PHE A 160 9.06 -6.74 2.18
C PHE A 160 10.20 -5.82 1.79
N THR A 161 10.51 -5.71 0.51
CA THR A 161 11.58 -4.87 -0.02
C THR A 161 11.19 -3.40 0.05
N ARG A 162 12.15 -2.53 0.40
CA ARG A 162 12.03 -1.09 0.26
C ARG A 162 12.91 -0.63 -0.90
N ILE A 163 12.30 0.01 -1.89
CA ILE A 163 13.01 0.71 -2.97
C ILE A 163 12.90 2.20 -2.71
N GLY A 164 14.01 2.89 -2.55
CA GLY A 164 14.09 4.34 -2.35
C GLY A 164 13.53 5.13 -3.53
N SER A 165 13.53 6.46 -3.44
CA SER A 165 13.05 7.35 -4.50
C SER A 165 14.05 7.43 -5.67
N ASN A 166 13.53 7.64 -6.88
CA ASN A 166 14.34 7.80 -8.11
C ASN A 166 15.31 6.63 -8.37
N CYS A 167 14.90 5.42 -8.01
CA CYS A 167 15.66 4.20 -8.27
C CYS A 167 15.28 3.60 -9.63
N SER A 168 16.21 2.84 -10.22
CA SER A 168 15.97 2.03 -11.41
C SER A 168 16.39 0.59 -11.14
N ILE A 169 15.44 -0.33 -11.08
CA ILE A 169 15.72 -1.76 -11.09
C ILE A 169 15.77 -2.19 -12.55
N CYS A 170 16.98 -2.52 -13.04
CA CYS A 170 17.25 -2.76 -14.45
C CYS A 170 16.51 -3.98 -15.00
N ASN A 171 16.42 -4.07 -16.32
CA ASN A 171 15.74 -5.19 -16.98
C ASN A 171 16.26 -6.54 -16.48
N ASN A 172 15.34 -7.43 -16.10
CA ASN A 172 15.61 -8.78 -15.60
C ASN A 172 16.47 -8.83 -14.31
N ALA A 173 16.75 -7.67 -13.67
CA ALA A 173 17.43 -7.65 -12.39
C ALA A 173 16.53 -8.20 -11.27
N THR A 174 17.17 -8.76 -10.24
CA THR A 174 16.46 -9.33 -9.09
C THR A 174 16.91 -8.65 -7.81
N VAL A 175 15.94 -8.11 -7.07
CA VAL A 175 16.13 -7.58 -5.71
C VAL A 175 15.58 -8.61 -4.72
N PRO A 176 16.40 -9.11 -3.77
CA PRO A 176 15.98 -10.16 -2.84
C PRO A 176 14.95 -9.66 -1.81
N ASP A 177 14.27 -10.59 -1.15
CA ASP A 177 13.32 -10.33 -0.06
C ASP A 177 13.95 -9.47 1.05
N GLY A 178 13.22 -8.46 1.50
CA GLY A 178 13.61 -7.60 2.62
C GLY A 178 14.78 -6.67 2.35
N ALA A 179 15.23 -6.55 1.10
CA ALA A 179 16.28 -5.59 0.75
C ALA A 179 15.82 -4.14 0.99
N ASP A 180 16.76 -3.29 1.33
CA ASP A 180 16.58 -1.85 1.45
C ASP A 180 17.51 -1.14 0.44
N ILE A 181 16.93 -0.66 -0.66
CA ILE A 181 17.65 0.01 -1.73
C ILE A 181 17.60 1.52 -1.48
N PRO A 182 18.75 2.18 -1.30
CA PRO A 182 18.81 3.64 -1.07
C PRO A 182 18.26 4.44 -2.25
N ASP A 183 17.90 5.69 -2.00
CA ASP A 183 17.45 6.63 -3.05
C ASP A 183 18.51 6.77 -4.16
N CYS A 184 18.06 7.06 -5.37
CA CYS A 184 18.89 7.31 -6.55
C CYS A 184 19.83 6.15 -6.93
N THR A 185 19.43 4.90 -6.64
CA THR A 185 20.21 3.69 -6.92
C THR A 185 19.76 3.01 -8.21
N ALA A 186 20.72 2.53 -9.01
CA ALA A 186 20.47 1.59 -10.09
C ALA A 186 20.92 0.17 -9.66
N VAL A 187 20.04 -0.82 -9.83
CA VAL A 187 20.32 -2.25 -9.56
C VAL A 187 20.35 -2.98 -10.91
N HIS A 188 21.46 -3.71 -11.16
CA HIS A 188 21.72 -4.43 -12.41
C HIS A 188 21.65 -5.93 -12.24
#